data_b8e6e5f4574572cd2fef8bc13c364e17
#
_entry.id   b8e6e5f4574572cd2fef8bc13c364e17
#
_cell.length_a   1.000
_cell.length_b   1.000
_cell.length_c   1.000
_cell.angle_alpha   90.00
_cell.angle_beta   90.00
_cell.angle_gamma   90.00
#
_symmetry.space_group_name_H-M   'P 1'
#
loop_
_entity.id
_entity.type
_entity.pdbx_description
1 polymer ?
#
loop_
_entity_poly.entity_id
_entity_poly.type
_entity_poly.pdbx_seq_one_letter_code
_entity_poly.pdbx_strand_id
1 'polypeptide(L)'
;MPVEAFEPPYYVAVFTTVRTQEQSGYGETNARMEDLVREIPGYLGMDHAQTPGGLGITVSYFRDADGLTEWRSNTEHRAAQRRGRAQWYESYTLHVAKVERSQGFTRPGIPQGPTAG
;
A
#
# COMPACT_ATOMS: atom_id res chain seq x y z
N MET A 1 -12.29 7.06 -0.36
CA MET A 1 -12.78 6.22 -1.47
C MET A 1 -11.87 5.03 -1.65
N PRO A 2 -12.40 3.81 -1.72
CA PRO A 2 -11.57 2.67 -2.09
C PRO A 2 -11.01 2.82 -3.50
N VAL A 3 -9.88 2.17 -3.73
CA VAL A 3 -9.35 2.04 -5.09
C VAL A 3 -10.37 1.30 -5.95
N GLU A 4 -10.52 1.71 -7.20
CA GLU A 4 -11.51 1.13 -8.09
C GLU A 4 -11.24 -0.36 -8.38
N ALA A 5 -12.26 -1.06 -8.85
CA ALA A 5 -12.13 -2.43 -9.32
C ALA A 5 -11.59 -2.40 -10.75
N PHE A 6 -10.27 -2.54 -10.89
CA PHE A 6 -9.62 -2.53 -12.20
C PHE A 6 -9.95 -3.81 -12.99
N GLU A 7 -9.73 -3.75 -14.29
CA GLU A 7 -9.85 -4.94 -15.13
C GLU A 7 -8.72 -5.93 -14.81
N PRO A 8 -9.06 -7.15 -14.39
CA PRO A 8 -8.02 -8.16 -14.13
C PRO A 8 -7.30 -8.62 -15.41
N PRO A 9 -6.09 -9.18 -15.33
CA PRO A 9 -5.37 -9.41 -14.08
C PRO A 9 -4.61 -8.18 -13.61
N TYR A 10 -4.47 -8.06 -12.31
CA TYR A 10 -3.54 -7.12 -11.69
C TYR A 10 -3.02 -7.73 -10.38
N TYR A 11 -2.16 -7.04 -9.68
CA TYR A 11 -1.51 -7.59 -8.50
C TYR A 11 -1.74 -6.72 -7.29
N VAL A 12 -1.79 -7.35 -6.12
CA VAL A 12 -1.90 -6.64 -4.84
C VAL A 12 -0.80 -7.09 -3.90
N ALA A 13 -0.35 -6.16 -3.07
CA ALA A 13 0.51 -6.44 -1.94
C ALA A 13 -0.26 -6.01 -0.69
N VAL A 14 -0.52 -6.97 0.21
CA VAL A 14 -1.26 -6.72 1.45
C VAL A 14 -0.25 -6.70 2.59
N PHE A 15 -0.08 -5.52 3.19
CA PHE A 15 0.89 -5.27 4.24
C PHE A 15 0.14 -4.99 5.54
N THR A 16 0.14 -5.96 6.45
CA THR A 16 -0.53 -5.86 7.75
C THR A 16 0.53 -5.69 8.82
N THR A 17 0.42 -4.62 9.61
CA THR A 17 1.45 -4.24 10.57
C THR A 17 0.89 -4.04 11.96
N VAL A 18 1.72 -4.31 12.97
CA VAL A 18 1.49 -3.86 14.35
C VAL A 18 2.65 -2.94 14.71
N ARG A 19 2.34 -1.69 15.05
CA ARG A 19 3.35 -0.67 15.33
C ARG A 19 3.82 -0.70 16.77
N THR A 20 5.09 -0.33 16.96
CA THR A 20 5.64 -0.01 18.27
C THR A 20 5.17 1.38 18.70
N GLN A 21 5.52 1.79 19.92
CA GLN A 21 5.28 3.17 20.37
C GLN A 21 6.31 4.15 19.79
N GLU A 22 7.43 3.66 19.28
CA GLU A 22 8.48 4.49 18.69
C GLU A 22 8.19 4.78 17.24
N GLN A 23 7.57 5.91 16.98
CA GLN A 23 7.15 6.29 15.62
C GLN A 23 7.91 7.50 15.06
N SER A 24 9.04 7.89 15.68
CA SER A 24 9.84 9.02 15.20
C SER A 24 10.26 8.83 13.75
N GLY A 25 9.96 9.80 12.92
CA GLY A 25 10.31 9.77 11.49
C GLY A 25 9.42 8.92 10.61
N TYR A 26 8.45 8.19 11.19
CA TYR A 26 7.57 7.33 10.41
C TYR A 26 6.73 8.11 9.39
N GLY A 27 6.09 9.19 9.82
CA GLY A 27 5.24 9.98 8.95
C GLY A 27 5.98 10.56 7.75
N GLU A 28 7.16 11.09 7.98
CA GLU A 28 8.00 11.67 6.91
C GLU A 28 8.45 10.59 5.93
N THR A 29 8.89 9.45 6.45
CA THR A 29 9.33 8.33 5.61
C THR A 29 8.16 7.77 4.81
N ASN A 30 7.00 7.61 5.45
CA ASN A 30 5.81 7.11 4.77
C ASN A 30 5.38 8.03 3.63
N ALA A 31 5.38 9.35 3.86
CA ALA A 31 5.06 10.32 2.82
C ALA A 31 6.05 10.22 1.63
N ARG A 32 7.32 10.03 1.92
CA ARG A 32 8.34 9.84 0.89
C ARG A 32 8.10 8.56 0.10
N MET A 33 7.73 7.47 0.78
CA MET A 33 7.41 6.20 0.12
C MET A 33 6.19 6.32 -0.79
N GLU A 34 5.17 7.06 -0.36
CA GLU A 34 4.00 7.31 -1.21
C GLU A 34 4.37 8.08 -2.47
N ASP A 35 5.26 9.07 -2.38
CA ASP A 35 5.74 9.80 -3.55
C ASP A 35 6.52 8.90 -4.49
N LEU A 36 7.41 8.07 -3.95
CA LEU A 36 8.24 7.16 -4.75
C LEU A 36 7.43 6.11 -5.47
N VAL A 37 6.47 5.48 -4.79
CA VAL A 37 5.69 4.40 -5.39
C VAL A 37 4.84 4.88 -6.56
N ARG A 38 4.41 6.14 -6.54
CA ARG A 38 3.65 6.72 -7.64
C ARG A 38 4.46 6.82 -8.93
N GLU A 39 5.79 6.82 -8.83
CA GLU A 39 6.67 6.86 -9.99
C GLU A 39 6.91 5.48 -10.59
N ILE A 40 6.54 4.41 -9.91
CA ILE A 40 6.70 3.05 -10.43
C ILE A 40 5.71 2.82 -11.57
N PRO A 41 6.19 2.42 -12.76
CA PRO A 41 5.28 2.10 -13.87
C PRO A 41 4.32 0.99 -13.48
N GLY A 42 3.04 1.20 -13.74
CA GLY A 42 2.00 0.24 -13.41
C GLY A 42 1.44 0.34 -11.99
N TYR A 43 1.94 1.25 -11.17
CA TYR A 43 1.31 1.49 -9.87
C TYR A 43 -0.10 2.04 -10.08
N LEU A 44 -1.09 1.42 -9.43
CA LEU A 44 -2.50 1.75 -9.63
C LEU A 44 -3.13 2.49 -8.44
N GLY A 45 -2.53 2.40 -7.26
CA GLY A 45 -3.06 3.06 -6.07
C GLY A 45 -2.93 2.21 -4.82
N MET A 46 -3.47 2.70 -3.72
CA MET A 46 -3.48 1.96 -2.45
C MET A 46 -4.72 2.28 -1.62
N ASP A 47 -5.11 1.32 -0.80
CA ASP A 47 -6.07 1.49 0.28
C ASP A 47 -5.32 1.32 1.60
N HIS A 48 -5.62 2.16 2.57
CA HIS A 48 -4.96 2.11 3.88
C HIS A 48 -5.96 2.33 5.01
N ALA A 49 -5.83 1.56 6.07
CA ALA A 49 -6.57 1.76 7.30
C ALA A 49 -5.66 1.52 8.50
N GLN A 50 -5.82 2.33 9.52
CA GLN A 50 -5.01 2.26 10.74
C GLN A 50 -5.91 2.38 11.95
N THR A 51 -5.79 1.44 12.90
CA THR A 51 -6.52 1.52 14.16
C THR A 51 -5.72 2.32 15.20
N PRO A 52 -6.39 2.91 16.19
CA PRO A 52 -5.69 3.56 17.30
C PRO A 52 -4.76 2.62 18.07
N GLY A 53 -5.03 1.30 18.04
CA GLY A 53 -4.22 0.31 18.75
C GLY A 53 -2.96 -0.13 18.06
N GLY A 54 -2.61 0.49 16.94
CA GLY A 54 -1.36 0.19 16.23
C GLY A 54 -1.47 -0.81 15.10
N LEU A 55 -2.63 -1.45 14.91
CA LEU A 55 -2.85 -2.35 13.78
C LEU A 55 -3.14 -1.55 12.52
N GLY A 56 -2.41 -1.81 11.46
CA GLY A 56 -2.63 -1.16 10.17
C GLY A 56 -2.65 -2.16 9.03
N ILE A 57 -3.40 -1.84 7.99
CA ILE A 57 -3.45 -2.65 6.76
C ILE A 57 -3.31 -1.70 5.58
N THR A 58 -2.36 -1.99 4.71
CA THR A 58 -2.18 -1.27 3.45
C THR A 58 -2.27 -2.26 2.31
N VAL A 59 -3.13 -1.99 1.35
CA VAL A 59 -3.23 -2.78 0.12
C VAL A 59 -2.75 -1.91 -1.03
N SER A 60 -1.67 -2.31 -1.68
CA SER A 60 -1.12 -1.61 -2.85
C SER A 60 -1.47 -2.37 -4.11
N TYR A 61 -1.77 -1.65 -5.18
CA TYR A 61 -2.27 -2.23 -6.43
C TYR A 61 -1.30 -1.91 -7.57
N PHE A 62 -0.93 -2.94 -8.34
CA PHE A 62 0.00 -2.81 -9.46
C PHE A 62 -0.56 -3.52 -10.69
N ARG A 63 -0.36 -2.91 -11.87
CA ARG A 63 -0.86 -3.49 -13.12
C ARG A 63 -0.22 -4.83 -13.44
N ASP A 64 1.06 -4.99 -13.12
CA ASP A 64 1.82 -6.19 -13.43
C ASP A 64 2.83 -6.53 -12.33
N ALA A 65 3.42 -7.72 -12.44
CA ALA A 65 4.41 -8.21 -11.48
C ALA A 65 5.73 -7.42 -11.55
N ASP A 66 6.04 -6.81 -12.68
CA ASP A 66 7.27 -6.03 -12.84
C ASP A 66 7.26 -4.79 -11.94
N GLY A 67 6.12 -4.13 -11.81
CA GLY A 67 5.96 -3.00 -10.91
C GLY A 67 6.22 -3.37 -9.45
N LEU A 68 5.70 -4.51 -9.03
CA LEU A 68 5.97 -5.03 -7.67
C LEU A 68 7.47 -5.31 -7.47
N THR A 69 8.11 -5.95 -8.44
CA THR A 69 9.53 -6.27 -8.39
C THR A 69 10.38 -4.99 -8.32
N GLU A 70 10.04 -4.00 -9.13
CA GLU A 70 10.75 -2.72 -9.14
C GLU A 70 10.60 -2.01 -7.80
N TRP A 71 9.39 -1.97 -7.23
CA TRP A 71 9.16 -1.35 -5.94
C TRP A 71 9.92 -2.06 -4.83
N ARG A 72 9.88 -3.38 -4.82
CA ARG A 72 10.57 -4.20 -3.84
C ARG A 72 12.09 -3.99 -3.89
N SER A 73 12.63 -3.70 -5.08
CA SER A 73 14.07 -3.50 -5.29
C SER A 73 14.51 -2.04 -5.09
N ASN A 74 13.57 -1.11 -4.90
CA ASN A 74 13.90 0.30 -4.73
C ASN A 74 14.75 0.51 -3.48
N THR A 75 15.89 1.18 -3.64
CA THR A 75 16.87 1.36 -2.57
C THR A 75 16.32 2.11 -1.37
N GLU A 76 15.58 3.20 -1.60
CA GLU A 76 14.96 3.97 -0.52
C GLU A 76 13.88 3.16 0.18
N HIS A 77 13.09 2.40 -0.56
CA HIS A 77 12.06 1.53 0.02
C HIS A 77 12.68 0.46 0.90
N ARG A 78 13.77 -0.14 0.45
CA ARG A 78 14.50 -1.14 1.25
C ARG A 78 15.09 -0.53 2.52
N ALA A 79 15.61 0.69 2.44
CA ALA A 79 16.11 1.40 3.63
C ALA A 79 14.97 1.68 4.62
N ALA A 80 13.80 2.10 4.13
CA ALA A 80 12.62 2.32 4.96
C ALA A 80 12.15 1.02 5.62
N GLN A 81 12.18 -0.10 4.90
CA GLN A 81 11.84 -1.41 5.46
C GLN A 81 12.79 -1.82 6.60
N ARG A 82 14.09 -1.61 6.42
CA ARG A 82 15.06 -1.90 7.47
C ARG A 82 14.82 -1.07 8.73
N ARG A 83 14.54 0.21 8.55
CA ARG A 83 14.23 1.10 9.67
C ARG A 83 12.92 0.70 10.36
N GLY A 84 11.92 0.31 9.58
CA GLY A 84 10.67 -0.19 10.11
C GLY A 84 10.85 -1.41 11.01
N ARG A 85 11.63 -2.37 10.55
CA ARG A 85 11.93 -3.57 11.36
C ARG A 85 12.72 -3.23 12.62
N ALA A 86 13.58 -2.22 12.56
CA ALA A 86 14.39 -1.84 13.70
C ALA A 86 13.63 -1.01 14.75
N GLN A 87 12.65 -0.19 14.33
CA GLN A 87 12.05 0.81 15.20
C GLN A 87 10.52 0.81 15.22
N TRP A 88 9.87 0.70 14.06
CA TRP A 88 8.45 1.06 13.93
C TRP A 88 7.47 -0.09 14.07
N TYR A 89 7.88 -1.31 13.76
CA TYR A 89 6.98 -2.46 13.74
C TYR A 89 7.35 -3.49 14.79
N GLU A 90 6.35 -3.91 15.59
CA GLU A 90 6.48 -5.11 16.40
C GLU A 90 6.44 -6.35 15.50
N SER A 91 5.56 -6.32 14.52
CA SER A 91 5.38 -7.40 13.57
C SER A 91 4.74 -6.90 12.30
N TYR A 92 4.92 -7.65 11.22
CA TYR A 92 4.15 -7.45 9.99
C TYR A 92 4.12 -8.72 9.17
N THR A 93 3.13 -8.79 8.31
CA THR A 93 3.09 -9.78 7.24
C THR A 93 2.90 -9.07 5.91
N LEU A 94 3.45 -9.64 4.86
CA LEU A 94 3.26 -9.16 3.50
C LEU A 94 2.80 -10.33 2.64
N HIS A 95 1.66 -10.15 1.98
CA HIS A 95 1.14 -11.14 1.02
C HIS A 95 1.05 -10.49 -0.33
N VAL A 96 1.53 -11.17 -1.35
CA VAL A 96 1.43 -10.73 -2.74
C VAL A 96 0.55 -11.72 -3.48
N ALA A 97 -0.44 -11.21 -4.19
CA ALA A 97 -1.39 -12.05 -4.90
C ALA A 97 -1.75 -11.45 -6.25
N LYS A 98 -2.10 -12.33 -7.18
CA LYS A 98 -2.65 -11.94 -8.47
C LYS A 98 -4.17 -11.89 -8.34
N VAL A 99 -4.76 -10.78 -8.74
CA VAL A 99 -6.21 -10.61 -8.72
C VAL A 99 -6.77 -11.14 -10.04
N GLU A 100 -7.63 -12.13 -9.95
CA GLU A 100 -8.25 -12.77 -11.10
C GLU A 100 -9.68 -12.27 -11.34
N ARG A 101 -10.31 -11.75 -10.30
CA ARG A 101 -11.66 -11.19 -10.38
C ARG A 101 -11.74 -9.93 -9.53
N SER A 102 -12.47 -8.94 -10.00
CA SER A 102 -12.76 -7.74 -9.24
C SER A 102 -14.16 -7.25 -9.58
N GLN A 103 -14.79 -6.59 -8.62
CA GLN A 103 -16.07 -5.95 -8.85
C GLN A 103 -16.22 -4.80 -7.86
N GLY A 104 -16.87 -3.74 -8.30
CA GLY A 104 -17.13 -2.57 -7.47
C GLY A 104 -18.60 -2.23 -7.48
N PHE A 105 -19.00 -1.45 -6.48
CA PHE A 105 -20.36 -0.92 -6.37
C PHE A 105 -20.30 0.47 -5.77
N THR A 106 -21.02 1.40 -6.35
CA THR A 106 -21.23 2.73 -5.78
C THR A 106 -22.72 3.01 -5.80
N ARG A 107 -23.28 3.40 -4.66
CA ARG A 107 -24.70 3.71 -4.57
C ARG A 107 -25.03 4.85 -5.53
N PRO A 108 -26.10 4.74 -6.35
CA PRO A 108 -26.50 5.82 -7.24
C PRO A 108 -26.80 7.11 -6.47
N GLY A 109 -26.40 8.24 -7.04
CA GLY A 109 -26.60 9.54 -6.42
C GLY A 109 -25.54 9.95 -5.41
N ILE A 110 -24.58 9.07 -5.08
CA ILE A 110 -23.46 9.43 -4.23
C ILE A 110 -22.37 10.07 -5.09
N PRO A 111 -21.91 11.29 -4.75
CA PRO A 111 -20.82 11.90 -5.51
C PRO A 111 -19.56 11.05 -5.47
N GLN A 112 -18.91 10.91 -6.63
CA GLN A 112 -17.61 10.25 -6.71
C GLN A 112 -16.54 11.24 -6.26
N GLY A 113 -15.89 10.95 -5.15
CA GLY A 113 -14.71 11.70 -4.74
C GLY A 113 -13.50 11.32 -5.59
N PRO A 114 -12.39 12.05 -5.44
CA PRO A 114 -11.14 11.62 -6.07
C PRO A 114 -10.76 10.25 -5.51
N THR A 115 -10.27 9.36 -6.38
CA THR A 115 -9.77 8.07 -5.92
C THR A 115 -8.56 8.29 -5.03
N ALA A 116 -8.50 7.58 -3.90
CA ALA A 116 -7.31 7.55 -3.08
C ALA A 116 -6.22 6.82 -3.87
N GLY A 117 -5.16 7.49 -4.16
CA GLY A 117 -4.17 6.87 -5.01
C GLY A 117 -2.80 7.17 -4.58
#